data_861f7c8bbba45346039459534ced7c28
#
_entry.id   861f7c8bbba45346039459534ced7c28
#
_cell.length_a   1.000
_cell.length_b   1.000
_cell.length_c   1.000
_cell.angle_alpha   90.00
_cell.angle_beta   90.00
_cell.angle_gamma   90.00
#
_symmetry.space_group_name_H-M   'P 1'
#
loop_
_entity.id
_entity.type
_entity.pdbx_description
1 polymer ?
#
loop_
_entity_poly.entity_id
_entity_poly.type
_entity_poly.pdbx_seq_one_letter_code
_entity_poly.pdbx_strand_id
1 'polypeptide(L)'
;LTHQFVSKLIDQIRDQKLLLNKKINLYPQKKSLRILHITNFNERHNGRLFFNTGRRINNGFIRLGNSVLEFSDRDIQKHYKSYTDISGAKSLNEKLKKTCYNYKPDLVVLGHADLISSQMLGELKDEYPYLKIAQWFLDPLNKNGPDYQKNRRRILDKSDFVDANFITTSPDVLNFLPKNVQNFYIPNPSDPSFETLNNFSNNCTNDVFFALSHGVHRGILKS
;
A
#
# COMPACT_ATOMS: atom_id res chain seq x y z
N LEU A 1 23.34 12.93 17.50
CA LEU A 1 21.94 12.71 17.88
C LEU A 1 21.93 12.22 19.32
N THR A 2 21.49 13.07 20.26
CA THR A 2 21.58 12.81 21.69
C THR A 2 20.64 11.67 22.09
N HIS A 3 21.06 10.83 23.02
CA HIS A 3 20.31 9.75 23.65
C HIS A 3 18.86 10.19 24.04
N GLN A 4 18.68 11.44 24.40
CA GLN A 4 17.41 12.09 24.73
C GLN A 4 16.45 12.18 23.53
N PHE A 5 16.94 12.38 22.32
CA PHE A 5 16.10 12.44 21.11
C PHE A 5 15.55 11.05 20.74
N VAL A 6 16.41 10.04 20.83
CA VAL A 6 16.04 8.64 20.57
C VAL A 6 15.03 8.15 21.61
N SER A 7 15.20 8.49 22.88
CA SER A 7 14.25 8.15 23.94
C SER A 7 12.88 8.78 23.68
N LYS A 8 12.81 10.08 23.37
CA LYS A 8 11.54 10.75 23.02
C LYS A 8 10.84 10.11 21.82
N LEU A 9 11.59 9.71 20.81
CA LEU A 9 11.04 9.05 19.62
C LEU A 9 10.44 7.69 19.96
N ILE A 10 11.12 6.91 20.80
CA ILE A 10 10.65 5.62 21.30
C ILE A 10 9.36 5.77 22.10
N ASP A 11 9.28 6.78 22.96
CA ASP A 11 8.08 7.05 23.78
C ASP A 11 6.90 7.47 22.88
N GLN A 12 7.12 8.33 21.90
CA GLN A 12 6.08 8.70 20.92
C GLN A 12 5.56 7.49 20.14
N ILE A 13 6.45 6.58 19.74
CA ILE A 13 6.06 5.35 19.03
C ILE A 13 5.26 4.43 19.94
N ARG A 14 5.63 4.31 21.22
CA ARG A 14 4.90 3.53 22.21
C ARG A 14 3.50 4.09 22.45
N ASP A 15 3.38 5.41 22.61
CA ASP A 15 2.10 6.09 22.82
C ASP A 15 1.17 5.95 21.60
N GLN A 16 1.70 6.08 20.39
CA GLN A 16 0.93 5.84 19.17
C GLN A 16 0.46 4.38 19.07
N LYS A 17 1.31 3.43 19.46
CA LYS A 17 0.96 1.99 19.48
C LYS A 17 -0.12 1.69 20.51
N LEU A 18 -0.06 2.33 21.69
CA LEU A 18 -1.08 2.22 22.73
C LEU A 18 -2.42 2.83 22.30
N LEU A 19 -2.40 4.00 21.64
CA LEU A 19 -3.59 4.65 21.10
C LEU A 19 -4.21 3.83 19.95
N LEU A 20 -3.39 3.25 19.09
CA LEU A 20 -3.84 2.35 18.02
C LEU A 20 -4.51 1.09 18.60
N ASN A 21 -3.90 0.47 19.60
CA ASN A 21 -4.44 -0.70 20.28
C ASN A 21 -5.75 -0.38 21.02
N LYS A 22 -5.89 0.80 21.65
CA LYS A 22 -7.15 1.26 22.25
C LYS A 22 -8.25 1.45 21.21
N LYS A 23 -7.94 2.05 20.05
CA LYS A 23 -8.91 2.21 18.95
C LYS A 23 -9.33 0.88 18.33
N ILE A 24 -8.41 -0.06 18.20
CA ILE A 24 -8.69 -1.41 17.67
C ILE A 24 -9.66 -2.17 18.60
N ASN A 25 -9.56 -1.99 19.92
CA ASN A 25 -10.43 -2.65 20.88
C ASN A 25 -11.86 -2.06 20.98
N LEU A 26 -12.13 -0.92 20.33
CA LEU A 26 -13.46 -0.30 20.32
C LEU A 26 -14.43 -0.89 19.29
N TYR A 27 -13.94 -1.71 18.36
CA TYR A 27 -14.78 -2.38 17.39
C TYR A 27 -14.84 -3.88 17.69
N PRO A 28 -16.04 -4.50 17.68
CA PRO A 28 -16.14 -5.96 17.78
C PRO A 28 -15.31 -6.57 16.64
N GLN A 29 -14.19 -7.16 16.97
CA GLN A 29 -13.27 -7.67 15.97
C GLN A 29 -13.92 -8.88 15.28
N LYS A 30 -14.25 -8.71 14.02
CA LYS A 30 -14.45 -9.87 13.14
C LYS A 30 -13.17 -10.70 13.22
N LYS A 31 -13.30 -11.97 13.61
CA LYS A 31 -12.18 -12.87 13.90
C LYS A 31 -11.20 -13.01 12.71
N SER A 32 -11.67 -12.76 11.49
CA SER A 32 -10.90 -12.78 10.25
C SER A 32 -11.65 -12.03 9.16
N LEU A 33 -10.95 -11.21 8.37
CA LEU A 33 -11.48 -10.53 7.19
C LEU A 33 -11.07 -11.27 5.92
N ARG A 34 -11.93 -11.25 4.91
CA ARG A 34 -11.57 -11.60 3.53
C ARG A 34 -11.06 -10.33 2.85
N ILE A 35 -9.77 -10.28 2.59
CA ILE A 35 -9.10 -9.13 2.00
C ILE A 35 -8.74 -9.45 0.55
N LEU A 36 -9.22 -8.64 -0.40
CA LEU A 36 -8.73 -8.65 -1.77
C LEU A 36 -7.65 -7.59 -1.91
N HIS A 37 -6.39 -8.00 -1.97
CA HIS A 37 -5.26 -7.09 -2.09
C HIS A 37 -4.84 -6.92 -3.55
N ILE A 38 -5.10 -5.75 -4.10
CA ILE A 38 -4.86 -5.38 -5.49
C ILE A 38 -3.59 -4.54 -5.58
N THR A 39 -2.53 -5.09 -6.14
CA THR A 39 -1.26 -4.40 -6.37
C THR A 39 -0.42 -5.14 -7.39
N ASN A 40 0.66 -4.55 -7.86
CA ASN A 40 1.59 -5.23 -8.75
C ASN A 40 2.49 -6.20 -7.95
N PHE A 41 2.15 -7.47 -7.92
CA PHE A 41 2.96 -8.51 -7.29
C PHE A 41 4.17 -8.94 -8.11
N ASN A 42 4.28 -8.49 -9.37
CA ASN A 42 5.40 -8.75 -10.27
C ASN A 42 5.59 -10.24 -10.61
N GLU A 43 4.52 -11.01 -10.69
CA GLU A 43 4.53 -12.47 -10.98
C GLU A 43 5.23 -12.78 -12.31
N ARG A 44 5.01 -11.94 -13.35
CA ARG A 44 5.64 -12.08 -14.68
C ARG A 44 7.17 -12.03 -14.67
N HIS A 45 7.79 -11.68 -13.57
CA HIS A 45 9.24 -11.57 -13.43
C HIS A 45 9.91 -12.80 -12.81
N ASN A 46 9.19 -13.92 -12.72
CA ASN A 46 9.71 -15.22 -12.26
C ASN A 46 10.47 -15.13 -10.92
N GLY A 47 9.90 -14.43 -9.95
CA GLY A 47 10.47 -14.28 -8.61
C GLY A 47 11.49 -13.14 -8.45
N ARG A 48 12.07 -12.61 -9.53
CA ARG A 48 13.10 -11.56 -9.46
C ARG A 48 12.68 -10.31 -8.67
N LEU A 49 11.39 -9.96 -8.73
CA LEU A 49 10.82 -8.82 -8.03
C LEU A 49 9.82 -9.23 -6.93
N PHE A 50 10.03 -10.42 -6.35
CA PHE A 50 9.18 -10.96 -5.30
C PHE A 50 9.18 -10.09 -4.04
N PHE A 51 10.35 -9.63 -3.60
CA PHE A 51 10.54 -8.87 -2.37
C PHE A 51 10.14 -7.39 -2.53
N ASN A 52 8.87 -7.16 -2.87
CA ASN A 52 8.32 -5.82 -3.06
C ASN A 52 7.42 -5.39 -1.90
N THR A 53 7.07 -4.12 -1.87
CA THR A 53 6.22 -3.51 -0.83
C THR A 53 4.84 -4.17 -0.74
N GLY A 54 4.22 -4.47 -1.88
CA GLY A 54 2.92 -5.15 -1.90
C GLY A 54 2.98 -6.50 -1.19
N ARG A 55 4.06 -7.27 -1.38
CA ARG A 55 4.26 -8.55 -0.72
C ARG A 55 4.41 -8.40 0.81
N ARG A 56 5.15 -7.41 1.27
CA ARG A 56 5.31 -7.13 2.71
C ARG A 56 3.96 -6.83 3.38
N ILE A 57 3.18 -5.95 2.77
CA ILE A 57 1.84 -5.59 3.27
C ILE A 57 0.91 -6.82 3.24
N ASN A 58 0.94 -7.59 2.14
CA ASN A 58 0.15 -8.81 1.99
C ASN A 58 0.43 -9.81 3.12
N ASN A 59 1.72 -10.08 3.36
CA ASN A 59 2.14 -10.97 4.43
C ASN A 59 1.73 -10.45 5.81
N GLY A 60 1.74 -9.13 6.01
CA GLY A 60 1.22 -8.49 7.22
C GLY A 60 -0.25 -8.83 7.48
N PHE A 61 -1.10 -8.74 6.45
CA PHE A 61 -2.51 -9.11 6.57
C PHE A 61 -2.69 -10.60 6.92
N ILE A 62 -1.91 -11.49 6.31
CA ILE A 62 -1.97 -12.93 6.60
C ILE A 62 -1.56 -13.20 8.05
N ARG A 63 -0.47 -12.57 8.54
CA ARG A 63 -0.02 -12.72 9.94
C ARG A 63 -1.01 -12.19 10.96
N LEU A 64 -1.85 -11.23 10.57
CA LEU A 64 -2.96 -10.75 11.39
C LEU A 64 -4.18 -11.70 11.39
N GLY A 65 -4.05 -12.87 10.77
CA GLY A 65 -5.11 -13.90 10.76
C GLY A 65 -6.21 -13.66 9.74
N ASN A 66 -5.98 -12.83 8.73
CA ASN A 66 -6.95 -12.59 7.66
C ASN A 66 -6.80 -13.59 6.51
N SER A 67 -7.90 -13.85 5.81
CA SER A 67 -7.89 -14.54 4.53
C SER A 67 -7.55 -13.50 3.44
N VAL A 68 -6.47 -13.70 2.69
CA VAL A 68 -6.00 -12.72 1.71
C VAL A 68 -5.95 -13.34 0.32
N LEU A 69 -6.65 -12.74 -0.63
CA LEU A 69 -6.55 -13.05 -2.05
C LEU A 69 -5.72 -11.98 -2.75
N GLU A 70 -4.64 -12.41 -3.36
CA GLU A 70 -3.76 -11.57 -4.16
C GLU A 70 -4.34 -11.32 -5.55
N PHE A 71 -4.28 -10.07 -6.01
CA PHE A 71 -4.73 -9.67 -7.33
C PHE A 71 -3.67 -8.77 -7.97
N SER A 72 -2.84 -9.35 -8.83
CA SER A 72 -1.75 -8.63 -9.51
C SER A 72 -2.28 -7.91 -10.75
N ASP A 73 -2.67 -6.65 -10.60
CA ASP A 73 -3.33 -5.86 -11.62
C ASP A 73 -2.53 -5.77 -12.94
N ARG A 74 -1.23 -5.46 -12.86
CA ARG A 74 -0.37 -5.30 -14.03
C ARG A 74 -0.04 -6.62 -14.71
N ASP A 75 0.08 -7.70 -13.95
CA ASP A 75 0.33 -9.02 -14.50
C ASP A 75 -0.90 -9.54 -15.24
N ILE A 76 -2.08 -9.38 -14.62
CA ILE A 76 -3.38 -9.74 -15.21
C ILE A 76 -3.61 -8.93 -16.48
N GLN A 77 -3.47 -7.60 -16.42
CA GLN A 77 -3.67 -6.74 -17.58
C GLN A 77 -2.78 -7.18 -18.76
N LYS A 78 -1.51 -7.44 -18.50
CA LYS A 78 -0.56 -7.85 -19.55
C LYS A 78 -0.89 -9.21 -20.14
N HIS A 79 -1.35 -10.14 -19.31
CA HIS A 79 -1.71 -11.50 -19.72
C HIS A 79 -2.96 -11.52 -20.63
N TYR A 80 -3.95 -10.66 -20.33
CA TYR A 80 -5.23 -10.65 -21.03
C TYR A 80 -5.32 -9.66 -22.21
N LYS A 81 -4.21 -9.06 -22.63
CA LYS A 81 -4.16 -8.28 -23.87
C LYS A 81 -4.55 -9.14 -25.06
N SER A 82 -5.44 -8.62 -25.89
CA SER A 82 -5.91 -9.29 -27.09
C SER A 82 -6.17 -8.27 -28.20
N TYR A 83 -6.48 -8.73 -29.40
CA TYR A 83 -6.89 -7.86 -30.50
C TYR A 83 -8.15 -7.05 -30.20
N THR A 84 -9.05 -7.57 -29.38
CA THR A 84 -10.30 -6.88 -28.96
C THR A 84 -10.14 -6.06 -27.68
N ASP A 85 -9.05 -6.26 -26.94
CA ASP A 85 -8.70 -5.50 -25.72
C ASP A 85 -7.19 -5.24 -25.69
N ILE A 86 -6.73 -4.35 -26.58
CA ILE A 86 -5.31 -4.03 -26.77
C ILE A 86 -4.66 -3.53 -25.47
N SER A 87 -5.41 -2.79 -24.67
CA SER A 87 -4.95 -2.30 -23.38
C SER A 87 -4.94 -3.39 -22.31
N GLY A 88 -5.80 -4.40 -22.38
CA GLY A 88 -6.10 -5.37 -21.33
C GLY A 88 -6.90 -4.81 -20.17
N ALA A 89 -7.38 -3.57 -20.28
CA ALA A 89 -8.07 -2.88 -19.19
C ALA A 89 -9.51 -3.41 -18.98
N LYS A 90 -10.22 -3.70 -20.07
CA LYS A 90 -11.55 -4.28 -20.01
C LYS A 90 -11.52 -5.65 -19.31
N SER A 91 -10.66 -6.53 -19.78
CA SER A 91 -10.49 -7.87 -19.22
C SER A 91 -10.04 -7.85 -17.76
N LEU A 92 -9.19 -6.88 -17.39
CA LEU A 92 -8.77 -6.67 -15.99
C LEU A 92 -9.98 -6.33 -15.10
N ASN A 93 -10.81 -5.37 -15.51
CA ASN A 93 -11.96 -4.94 -14.73
C ASN A 93 -13.03 -6.03 -14.65
N GLU A 94 -13.30 -6.74 -15.74
CA GLU A 94 -14.20 -7.91 -15.74
C GLU A 94 -13.70 -9.02 -14.80
N LYS A 95 -12.39 -9.30 -14.81
CA LYS A 95 -11.80 -10.26 -13.89
C LYS A 95 -11.92 -9.80 -12.43
N LEU A 96 -11.72 -8.52 -12.16
CA LEU A 96 -11.90 -7.97 -10.81
C LEU A 96 -13.34 -8.16 -10.33
N LYS A 97 -14.33 -7.83 -11.16
CA LYS A 97 -15.74 -8.00 -10.83
C LYS A 97 -16.08 -9.48 -10.52
N LYS A 98 -15.65 -10.41 -11.38
CA LYS A 98 -15.83 -11.86 -11.14
C LYS A 98 -15.12 -12.33 -9.87
N THR A 99 -13.92 -11.78 -9.59
CA THR A 99 -13.18 -12.11 -8.36
C THR A 99 -13.93 -11.64 -7.13
N CYS A 100 -14.46 -10.41 -7.13
CA CYS A 100 -15.29 -9.90 -6.03
C CYS A 100 -16.57 -10.74 -5.84
N TYR A 101 -17.23 -11.10 -6.92
CA TYR A 101 -18.42 -11.97 -6.88
C TYR A 101 -18.16 -13.33 -6.22
N ASN A 102 -17.06 -13.99 -6.58
CA ASN A 102 -16.70 -15.31 -6.06
C ASN A 102 -16.13 -15.25 -4.65
N TYR A 103 -15.20 -14.32 -4.40
CA TYR A 103 -14.48 -14.23 -3.13
C TYR A 103 -15.26 -13.49 -2.05
N LYS A 104 -16.14 -12.57 -2.43
CA LYS A 104 -16.95 -11.72 -1.55
C LYS A 104 -16.08 -11.06 -0.47
N PRO A 105 -15.14 -10.19 -0.86
CA PRO A 105 -14.23 -9.57 0.10
C PRO A 105 -15.00 -8.66 1.07
N ASP A 106 -14.53 -8.60 2.31
CA ASP A 106 -14.94 -7.62 3.31
C ASP A 106 -14.20 -6.29 3.11
N LEU A 107 -12.96 -6.39 2.58
CA LEU A 107 -12.08 -5.26 2.34
C LEU A 107 -11.33 -5.45 1.02
N VAL A 108 -11.36 -4.44 0.17
CA VAL A 108 -10.46 -4.28 -0.98
C VAL A 108 -9.35 -3.32 -0.59
N VAL A 109 -8.09 -3.72 -0.80
CA VAL A 109 -6.91 -2.89 -0.54
C VAL A 109 -6.20 -2.61 -1.85
N LEU A 110 -6.10 -1.34 -2.22
CA LEU A 110 -5.45 -0.87 -3.44
C LEU A 110 -4.02 -0.41 -3.14
N GLY A 111 -3.04 -1.01 -3.79
CA GLY A 111 -1.65 -0.60 -3.71
C GLY A 111 -1.10 -0.19 -5.07
N HIS A 112 -0.99 1.11 -5.34
CA HIS A 112 -0.60 1.61 -6.66
C HIS A 112 -1.42 0.99 -7.81
N ALA A 113 -2.68 0.68 -7.57
CA ALA A 113 -3.59 0.03 -8.50
C ALA A 113 -4.07 1.02 -9.57
N ASP A 114 -3.14 1.58 -10.34
CA ASP A 114 -3.39 2.63 -11.34
C ASP A 114 -4.32 2.17 -12.47
N LEU A 115 -4.39 0.86 -12.69
CA LEU A 115 -5.15 0.26 -13.79
C LEU A 115 -6.61 -0.02 -13.44
N ILE A 116 -6.95 0.04 -12.15
CA ILE A 116 -8.34 -0.08 -11.69
C ILE A 116 -9.00 1.28 -11.81
N SER A 117 -10.07 1.36 -12.59
CA SER A 117 -10.80 2.60 -12.82
C SER A 117 -11.66 3.00 -11.62
N SER A 118 -11.87 4.31 -11.44
CA SER A 118 -12.79 4.84 -10.44
C SER A 118 -14.22 4.36 -10.70
N GLN A 119 -14.62 4.27 -11.96
CA GLN A 119 -15.90 3.71 -12.35
C GLN A 119 -16.09 2.29 -11.81
N MET A 120 -15.08 1.41 -11.97
CA MET A 120 -15.14 0.04 -11.44
C MET A 120 -15.29 0.02 -9.92
N LEU A 121 -14.62 0.91 -9.20
CA LEU A 121 -14.78 1.01 -7.75
C LEU A 121 -16.20 1.46 -7.36
N GLY A 122 -16.79 2.38 -8.13
CA GLY A 122 -18.19 2.76 -7.98
C GLY A 122 -19.14 1.58 -8.17
N GLU A 123 -19.02 0.85 -9.28
CA GLU A 123 -19.81 -0.36 -9.56
C GLU A 123 -19.69 -1.40 -8.44
N LEU A 124 -18.50 -1.59 -7.87
CA LEU A 124 -18.31 -2.51 -6.74
C LEU A 124 -18.99 -2.02 -5.47
N LYS A 125 -18.96 -0.71 -5.19
CA LYS A 125 -19.68 -0.12 -4.04
C LYS A 125 -21.19 -0.24 -4.17
N ASP A 126 -21.72 -0.06 -5.37
CA ASP A 126 -23.15 -0.19 -5.66
C ASP A 126 -23.62 -1.65 -5.52
N GLU A 127 -22.82 -2.59 -6.04
CA GLU A 127 -23.12 -4.02 -5.97
C GLU A 127 -22.92 -4.61 -4.57
N TYR A 128 -21.94 -4.07 -3.81
CA TYR A 128 -21.57 -4.51 -2.45
C TYR A 128 -21.56 -3.33 -1.47
N PRO A 129 -22.71 -2.84 -0.96
CA PRO A 129 -22.76 -1.63 -0.12
C PRO A 129 -21.93 -1.72 1.19
N TYR A 130 -21.65 -2.94 1.67
CA TYR A 130 -20.86 -3.17 2.88
C TYR A 130 -19.35 -3.28 2.62
N LEU A 131 -18.95 -3.32 1.35
CA LEU A 131 -17.56 -3.41 0.96
C LEU A 131 -16.79 -2.16 1.42
N LYS A 132 -15.69 -2.37 2.13
CA LYS A 132 -14.74 -1.30 2.43
C LYS A 132 -13.60 -1.31 1.41
N ILE A 133 -13.19 -0.11 1.01
CA ILE A 133 -12.07 0.07 0.08
C ILE A 133 -11.05 0.96 0.75
N ALA A 134 -9.82 0.49 0.87
CA ALA A 134 -8.69 1.26 1.35
C ALA A 134 -7.60 1.34 0.28
N GLN A 135 -6.79 2.39 0.30
CA GLN A 135 -5.59 2.45 -0.53
C GLN A 135 -4.37 2.79 0.32
N TRP A 136 -3.21 2.25 -0.09
CA TRP A 136 -1.93 2.65 0.47
C TRP A 136 -1.06 3.30 -0.60
N PHE A 137 -0.28 4.29 -0.18
CA PHE A 137 0.58 5.07 -1.06
C PHE A 137 1.90 5.42 -0.36
N LEU A 138 3.00 4.97 -0.94
CA LEU A 138 4.33 5.03 -0.31
C LEU A 138 5.32 5.91 -1.08
N ASP A 139 4.94 6.47 -2.23
CA ASP A 139 5.80 7.39 -2.95
C ASP A 139 5.77 8.79 -2.30
N PRO A 140 6.87 9.56 -2.42
CA PRO A 140 6.94 10.89 -1.84
C PRO A 140 5.87 11.84 -2.39
N LEU A 141 5.25 12.61 -1.48
CA LEU A 141 4.28 13.67 -1.79
C LEU A 141 4.86 15.06 -1.47
N ASN A 142 6.14 15.25 -1.74
CA ASN A 142 6.79 16.54 -1.62
C ASN A 142 6.37 17.45 -2.79
N LYS A 143 5.83 18.64 -2.48
CA LYS A 143 5.38 19.62 -3.49
C LYS A 143 6.45 20.03 -4.50
N ASN A 144 7.71 20.03 -4.09
CA ASN A 144 8.85 20.36 -4.93
C ASN A 144 9.44 19.14 -5.66
N GLY A 145 8.88 17.95 -5.44
CA GLY A 145 9.35 16.73 -6.08
C GLY A 145 8.83 16.57 -7.51
N PRO A 146 9.60 15.95 -8.41
CA PRO A 146 9.25 15.84 -9.83
C PRO A 146 7.96 15.04 -10.08
N ASP A 147 7.63 14.10 -9.21
CA ASP A 147 6.46 13.22 -9.35
C ASP A 147 5.24 13.68 -8.54
N TYR A 148 5.30 14.86 -7.89
CA TYR A 148 4.25 15.32 -6.98
C TYR A 148 2.86 15.32 -7.61
N GLN A 149 2.71 15.94 -8.79
CA GLN A 149 1.41 16.09 -9.46
C GLN A 149 0.84 14.72 -9.86
N LYS A 150 1.69 13.83 -10.35
CA LYS A 150 1.32 12.47 -10.73
C LYS A 150 0.88 11.66 -9.51
N ASN A 151 1.65 11.72 -8.43
CA ASN A 151 1.38 11.00 -7.19
C ASN A 151 0.11 11.51 -6.50
N ARG A 152 -0.07 12.84 -6.47
CA ARG A 152 -1.28 13.48 -5.96
C ARG A 152 -2.53 13.01 -6.74
N ARG A 153 -2.46 13.01 -8.08
CA ARG A 153 -3.57 12.55 -8.93
C ARG A 153 -3.95 11.11 -8.63
N ARG A 154 -2.99 10.20 -8.48
CA ARG A 154 -3.23 8.78 -8.15
C ARG A 154 -4.06 8.59 -6.90
N ILE A 155 -3.86 9.43 -5.90
CA ILE A 155 -4.65 9.38 -4.66
C ILE A 155 -6.04 9.95 -4.92
N LEU A 156 -6.14 11.11 -5.57
CA LEU A 156 -7.39 11.84 -5.76
C LEU A 156 -8.35 11.15 -6.71
N ASP A 157 -7.85 10.52 -7.78
CA ASP A 157 -8.70 9.88 -8.80
C ASP A 157 -9.62 8.79 -8.24
N LYS A 158 -9.33 8.26 -7.05
CA LYS A 158 -10.11 7.20 -6.39
C LYS A 158 -10.80 7.66 -5.12
N SER A 159 -10.61 8.91 -4.71
CA SER A 159 -11.05 9.41 -3.39
C SER A 159 -12.54 9.30 -3.14
N ASP A 160 -13.36 9.36 -4.17
CA ASP A 160 -14.82 9.28 -4.02
C ASP A 160 -15.30 7.88 -3.61
N PHE A 161 -14.48 6.86 -3.85
CA PHE A 161 -14.82 5.46 -3.62
C PHE A 161 -14.01 4.78 -2.53
N VAL A 162 -12.99 5.48 -2.01
CA VAL A 162 -12.08 4.95 -0.98
C VAL A 162 -12.52 5.41 0.40
N ASP A 163 -12.62 4.48 1.35
CA ASP A 163 -12.99 4.78 2.75
C ASP A 163 -11.77 5.26 3.56
N ALA A 164 -10.55 4.79 3.21
CA ALA A 164 -9.34 5.15 3.94
C ALA A 164 -8.08 5.19 3.06
N ASN A 165 -7.21 6.15 3.33
CA ASN A 165 -5.86 6.27 2.78
C ASN A 165 -4.81 5.96 3.84
N PHE A 166 -3.79 5.19 3.47
CA PHE A 166 -2.62 4.88 4.27
C PHE A 166 -1.38 5.39 3.53
N ILE A 167 -0.75 6.45 4.05
CA ILE A 167 0.26 7.22 3.31
C ILE A 167 1.51 7.38 4.15
N THR A 168 2.69 7.27 3.53
CA THR A 168 3.99 7.47 4.22
C THR A 168 4.34 8.95 4.44
N THR A 169 3.72 9.86 3.72
CA THR A 169 3.79 11.30 4.03
C THR A 169 2.72 11.64 5.05
N SER A 170 3.07 12.36 6.11
CA SER A 170 2.07 12.73 7.15
C SER A 170 0.85 13.40 6.52
N PRO A 171 -0.38 12.92 6.76
CA PRO A 171 -1.59 13.53 6.23
C PRO A 171 -1.76 15.00 6.64
N ASP A 172 -1.25 15.40 7.80
CA ASP A 172 -1.37 16.77 8.34
C ASP A 172 -0.71 17.84 7.47
N VAL A 173 0.30 17.44 6.66
CA VAL A 173 0.99 18.34 5.73
C VAL A 173 0.44 18.28 4.31
N LEU A 174 -0.59 17.46 4.05
CA LEU A 174 -1.17 17.23 2.74
C LEU A 174 -2.54 17.93 2.60
N ASN A 175 -2.51 19.21 2.23
CA ASN A 175 -3.72 20.03 2.13
C ASN A 175 -4.71 19.62 1.02
N PHE A 176 -4.35 18.66 0.18
CA PHE A 176 -5.18 18.20 -0.93
C PHE A 176 -6.04 16.98 -0.59
N LEU A 177 -5.81 16.34 0.55
CA LEU A 177 -6.56 15.13 0.93
C LEU A 177 -8.03 15.48 1.22
N PRO A 178 -8.97 14.70 0.68
CA PRO A 178 -10.39 14.91 0.93
C PRO A 178 -10.73 14.70 2.42
N LYS A 179 -11.59 15.56 2.95
CA LYS A 179 -12.02 15.50 4.37
C LYS A 179 -12.98 14.35 4.66
N ASN A 180 -13.67 13.85 3.64
CA ASN A 180 -14.61 12.73 3.74
C ASN A 180 -13.93 11.36 3.74
N VAL A 181 -12.63 11.28 3.48
CA VAL A 181 -11.83 10.05 3.51
C VAL A 181 -10.96 10.04 4.77
N GLN A 182 -10.90 8.92 5.45
CA GLN A 182 -9.98 8.77 6.58
C GLN A 182 -8.55 8.66 6.08
N ASN A 183 -7.64 9.45 6.66
CA ASN A 183 -6.26 9.50 6.22
C ASN A 183 -5.33 9.13 7.39
N PHE A 184 -4.50 8.12 7.17
CA PHE A 184 -3.59 7.59 8.17
C PHE A 184 -2.15 7.62 7.68
N TYR A 185 -1.24 7.94 8.57
CA TYR A 185 0.19 7.73 8.33
C TYR A 185 0.54 6.25 8.51
N ILE A 186 1.34 5.71 7.59
CA ILE A 186 2.01 4.42 7.77
C ILE A 186 3.50 4.56 7.42
N PRO A 187 4.41 3.94 8.18
CA PRO A 187 5.81 3.84 7.79
C PRO A 187 5.97 2.90 6.59
N ASN A 188 7.15 2.92 5.95
CA ASN A 188 7.48 1.89 4.98
C ASN A 188 7.42 0.51 5.65
N PRO A 189 6.72 -0.46 5.05
CA PRO A 189 6.56 -1.77 5.65
C PRO A 189 7.87 -2.57 5.61
N SER A 190 8.14 -3.30 6.66
CA SER A 190 9.13 -4.36 6.73
C SER A 190 8.45 -5.71 6.92
N ASP A 191 9.13 -6.79 6.57
CA ASP A 191 8.63 -8.15 6.70
C ASP A 191 9.70 -9.05 7.33
N PRO A 192 9.45 -9.63 8.51
CA PRO A 192 10.44 -10.45 9.21
C PRO A 192 10.85 -11.72 8.45
N SER A 193 10.12 -12.11 7.39
CA SER A 193 10.55 -13.21 6.53
C SER A 193 11.53 -12.77 5.43
N PHE A 194 11.67 -11.47 5.21
CA PHE A 194 12.58 -10.89 4.21
C PHE A 194 13.76 -10.16 4.87
N GLU A 195 13.44 -9.32 5.85
CA GLU A 195 14.39 -8.49 6.57
C GLU A 195 14.83 -9.22 7.85
N THR A 196 15.65 -10.25 7.68
CA THR A 196 16.12 -11.08 8.78
C THR A 196 17.47 -10.65 9.35
N LEU A 197 18.13 -9.70 8.69
CA LEU A 197 19.45 -9.23 9.09
C LEU A 197 19.36 -8.39 10.37
N ASN A 198 20.09 -8.81 11.40
CA ASN A 198 20.24 -8.09 12.66
C ASN A 198 21.72 -7.93 13.00
N ASN A 199 22.24 -6.73 12.82
CA ASN A 199 23.66 -6.41 13.01
C ASN A 199 23.94 -5.67 14.33
N PHE A 200 22.95 -5.45 15.19
CA PHE A 200 23.12 -4.64 16.42
C PHE A 200 24.13 -5.23 17.40
N SER A 201 24.36 -6.53 17.37
CA SER A 201 25.30 -7.24 18.24
C SER A 201 26.62 -7.57 17.55
N ASN A 202 26.80 -7.25 16.28
CA ASN A 202 28.00 -7.59 15.52
C ASN A 202 28.98 -6.42 15.49
N ASN A 203 30.27 -6.71 15.44
CA ASN A 203 31.27 -5.70 15.12
C ASN A 203 31.10 -5.29 13.66
N CYS A 204 30.51 -4.15 13.45
CA CYS A 204 30.30 -3.62 12.10
C CYS A 204 31.57 -2.92 11.60
N THR A 205 31.92 -3.17 10.35
CA THR A 205 33.07 -2.48 9.69
C THR A 205 32.77 -1.04 9.33
N ASN A 206 31.49 -0.68 9.29
CA ASN A 206 31.00 0.66 8.97
C ASN A 206 29.90 1.05 9.97
N ASP A 207 29.92 2.29 10.43
CA ASP A 207 28.89 2.83 11.33
C ASP A 207 27.56 3.06 10.61
N VAL A 208 27.62 3.38 9.32
CA VAL A 208 26.44 3.64 8.49
C VAL A 208 26.61 2.93 7.15
N PHE A 209 25.61 2.14 6.77
CA PHE A 209 25.47 1.58 5.44
C PHE A 209 24.32 2.23 4.70
N PHE A 210 24.62 2.80 3.53
CA PHE A 210 23.61 3.45 2.68
C PHE A 210 23.59 2.80 1.30
N ALA A 211 22.46 2.18 0.94
CA ALA A 211 22.23 1.61 -0.38
C ALA A 211 21.11 2.34 -1.09
N LEU A 212 21.39 2.89 -2.26
CA LEU A 212 20.44 3.65 -3.08
C LEU A 212 20.42 3.11 -4.51
N SER A 213 19.21 2.90 -5.04
CA SER A 213 19.09 2.70 -6.48
C SER A 213 19.13 4.05 -7.20
N HIS A 214 20.00 4.17 -8.20
CA HIS A 214 20.16 5.38 -9.00
C HIS A 214 18.99 5.57 -9.97
N GLY A 215 18.44 6.79 -10.05
CA GLY A 215 17.38 7.14 -10.99
C GLY A 215 17.23 8.66 -11.13
N VAL A 216 16.80 9.13 -12.30
CA VAL A 216 16.62 10.56 -12.62
C VAL A 216 15.76 11.28 -11.58
N HIS A 217 14.74 10.62 -11.03
CA HIS A 217 13.83 11.17 -10.02
C HIS A 217 14.46 11.27 -8.62
N ARG A 218 15.66 10.73 -8.40
CA ARG A 218 16.35 10.73 -7.09
C ARG A 218 17.48 11.74 -7.01
N GLY A 219 17.65 12.55 -8.04
CA GLY A 219 18.72 13.53 -8.15
C GLY A 219 20.07 12.90 -8.56
N ILE A 220 21.00 13.76 -8.90
CA ILE A 220 22.38 13.38 -9.16
C ILE A 220 23.09 13.40 -7.81
N LEU A 221 23.51 12.26 -7.30
CA LEU A 221 24.48 12.22 -6.22
C LEU A 221 25.78 12.79 -6.81
N LYS A 222 26.12 14.01 -6.41
CA LYS A 222 27.45 14.55 -6.73
C LYS A 222 28.47 13.71 -5.98
N SER A 223 29.31 13.04 -6.73
CA SER A 223 30.50 12.34 -6.25
C SER A 223 31.46 13.31 -5.58
#